data_69e0a80436cd6c4f1d8f8ea59ad41fbe
#
_entry.id   69e0a80436cd6c4f1d8f8ea59ad41fbe
#
_cell.length_a   1.000
_cell.length_b   1.000
_cell.length_c   1.000
_cell.angle_alpha   90.00
_cell.angle_beta   90.00
_cell.angle_gamma   90.00
#
_symmetry.space_group_name_H-M   'P 1'
#
loop_
_entity.id
_entity.type
_entity.pdbx_description
1 polymer ?
#
loop_
_entity_poly.entity_id
_entity_poly.type
_entity_poly.pdbx_seq_one_letter_code
_entity_poly.pdbx_strand_id
1 'polypeptide(L)'
;MKTTHIKEPVAGDTAATGPGLGRGTLLLMSVATGLSVAGNYFAQPLLDVIGRDLQLSASTAALVVTVAQVGYGLGLLLLVPLGDLLERRRLAVTLTAATAVFLTITASAPNAALLLTGTALTGLSSVAAQVVVPYAATLAAPAERGRTVGTVMTGLLLGILLARTAAGLLADVGGWRTVYWVNAALMLLMAVLLRLKLPTLRTPAGLRYPALLRSTLALFAQEPVLRRRAALGALTFAGFSVLWTALAFLMSGPSYGWQESAIGLLGLVGAAGSLSASAAGRLADRGLVHHVSGAGAFLLLGSWGLLAAGGAGGGWSLAALLAGVIVLDLAVQAVHISNQNLVYGVRPEARNRLNSAYMTSYFVGGAAGSALTSVVWSSGGWRGVCVLGAALAAATVLVWAADLLSRRRAPRLSGS
;
A
#
# COMPACT_ATOMS: atom_id res chain seq x y z
N MET A 1 37.89 -64.53 -1.45
CA MET A 1 37.42 -63.33 -0.74
C MET A 1 36.55 -62.54 -1.73
N LYS A 2 35.22 -62.72 -1.61
CA LYS A 2 34.25 -62.06 -2.50
C LYS A 2 33.75 -60.79 -1.77
N THR A 3 34.07 -59.63 -2.34
CA THR A 3 33.60 -58.33 -1.84
C THR A 3 32.20 -58.09 -2.43
N THR A 4 31.20 -58.12 -1.58
CA THR A 4 29.80 -57.82 -1.92
C THR A 4 29.60 -56.31 -1.89
N HIS A 5 29.43 -55.67 -3.04
CA HIS A 5 29.00 -54.25 -3.12
C HIS A 5 27.50 -54.18 -2.73
N ILE A 6 27.24 -53.56 -1.60
CA ILE A 6 25.91 -53.15 -1.19
C ILE A 6 25.59 -51.85 -1.96
N LYS A 7 24.65 -51.94 -2.89
CA LYS A 7 24.07 -50.76 -3.57
C LYS A 7 23.14 -50.05 -2.60
N GLU A 8 23.52 -48.88 -2.12
CA GLU A 8 22.58 -48.00 -1.42
C GLU A 8 21.42 -47.59 -2.36
N PRO A 9 20.18 -47.61 -1.89
CA PRO A 9 19.06 -47.11 -2.68
C PRO A 9 19.18 -45.59 -2.77
N VAL A 10 19.34 -45.05 -3.95
CA VAL A 10 19.17 -43.64 -4.29
C VAL A 10 17.75 -43.24 -3.86
N ALA A 11 17.63 -42.50 -2.76
CA ALA A 11 16.39 -41.87 -2.36
C ALA A 11 15.94 -40.95 -3.50
N GLY A 12 14.96 -41.40 -4.25
CA GLY A 12 14.31 -40.65 -5.30
C GLY A 12 13.68 -39.40 -4.65
N ASP A 13 14.21 -38.25 -5.04
CA ASP A 13 13.70 -36.94 -4.73
C ASP A 13 12.33 -36.77 -5.42
N THR A 14 11.28 -37.33 -4.80
CA THR A 14 9.90 -37.04 -5.19
C THR A 14 9.57 -35.66 -4.66
N ALA A 15 10.19 -34.64 -5.27
CA ALA A 15 9.64 -33.30 -5.23
C ALA A 15 8.21 -33.40 -5.78
N ALA A 16 7.24 -33.39 -4.88
CA ALA A 16 5.83 -33.38 -5.23
C ALA A 16 5.59 -32.15 -6.12
N THR A 17 5.57 -32.38 -7.42
CA THR A 17 5.07 -31.44 -8.40
C THR A 17 3.56 -31.34 -8.20
N GLY A 18 3.14 -30.54 -7.23
CA GLY A 18 1.74 -30.18 -7.10
C GLY A 18 1.26 -29.57 -8.42
N PRO A 19 0.02 -29.85 -8.84
CA PRO A 19 -0.51 -29.26 -10.07
C PRO A 19 -0.36 -27.74 -9.96
N GLY A 20 0.39 -27.14 -10.89
CA GLY A 20 0.65 -25.70 -10.91
C GLY A 20 -0.66 -24.91 -10.81
N LEU A 21 -0.59 -23.72 -10.25
CA LEU A 21 -1.76 -22.85 -10.06
C LEU A 21 -2.47 -22.65 -11.40
N GLY A 22 -3.70 -23.13 -11.52
CA GLY A 22 -4.51 -22.94 -12.73
C GLY A 22 -4.69 -21.45 -13.01
N ARG A 23 -4.66 -21.03 -14.28
CA ARG A 23 -4.80 -19.62 -14.70
C ARG A 23 -6.01 -18.93 -14.08
N GLY A 24 -7.14 -19.62 -13.96
CA GLY A 24 -8.37 -19.09 -13.34
C GLY A 24 -8.21 -18.77 -11.85
N THR A 25 -7.52 -19.65 -11.11
CA THR A 25 -7.24 -19.43 -9.68
C THR A 25 -6.26 -18.27 -9.48
N LEU A 26 -5.25 -18.15 -10.33
CA LEU A 26 -4.30 -17.06 -10.31
C LEU A 26 -4.99 -15.71 -10.59
N LEU A 27 -5.87 -15.66 -11.59
CA LEU A 27 -6.67 -14.46 -11.90
C LEU A 27 -7.61 -14.10 -10.74
N LEU A 28 -8.28 -15.09 -10.14
CA LEU A 28 -9.12 -14.88 -8.96
C LEU A 28 -8.33 -14.27 -7.80
N MET A 29 -7.12 -14.78 -7.49
CA MET A 29 -6.26 -14.22 -6.45
C MET A 29 -5.82 -12.79 -6.78
N SER A 30 -5.51 -12.51 -8.05
CA SER A 30 -5.15 -11.18 -8.54
C SER A 30 -6.29 -10.17 -8.37
N VAL A 31 -7.51 -10.54 -8.80
CA VAL A 31 -8.70 -9.68 -8.66
C VAL A 31 -9.07 -9.46 -7.19
N ALA A 32 -9.07 -10.53 -6.37
CA ALA A 32 -9.38 -10.43 -4.95
C ALA A 32 -8.38 -9.51 -4.21
N THR A 33 -7.10 -9.59 -4.59
CA THR A 33 -6.04 -8.73 -4.04
C THR A 33 -6.29 -7.27 -4.42
N GLY A 34 -6.60 -6.99 -5.68
CA GLY A 34 -6.92 -5.64 -6.16
C GLY A 34 -8.13 -5.03 -5.47
N LEU A 35 -9.23 -5.76 -5.38
CA LEU A 35 -10.46 -5.30 -4.71
C LEU A 35 -10.25 -5.06 -3.20
N SER A 36 -9.44 -5.92 -2.53
CA SER A 36 -9.13 -5.74 -1.11
C SER A 36 -8.42 -4.42 -0.84
N VAL A 37 -7.44 -4.07 -1.68
CA VAL A 37 -6.65 -2.83 -1.49
C VAL A 37 -7.44 -1.61 -1.95
N ALA A 38 -8.29 -1.74 -2.97
CA ALA A 38 -9.09 -0.65 -3.53
C ALA A 38 -9.92 0.08 -2.46
N GLY A 39 -10.47 -0.67 -1.48
CA GLY A 39 -11.26 -0.13 -0.38
C GLY A 39 -10.60 0.98 0.43
N ASN A 40 -9.26 1.00 0.50
CA ASN A 40 -8.51 2.05 1.21
C ASN A 40 -8.39 3.38 0.43
N TYR A 41 -8.72 3.37 -0.87
CA TYR A 41 -8.53 4.51 -1.76
C TYR A 41 -9.83 5.12 -2.26
N PHE A 42 -10.98 4.48 -2.04
CA PHE A 42 -12.28 4.98 -2.49
C PHE A 42 -12.67 6.32 -1.88
N ALA A 43 -12.38 6.54 -0.60
CA ALA A 43 -12.75 7.76 0.10
C ALA A 43 -12.08 9.01 -0.49
N GLN A 44 -10.88 8.89 -1.07
CA GLN A 44 -10.07 10.05 -1.47
C GLN A 44 -10.79 11.00 -2.44
N PRO A 45 -11.39 10.56 -3.57
CA PRO A 45 -12.14 11.45 -4.44
C PRO A 45 -13.51 11.84 -3.88
N LEU A 46 -14.01 11.16 -2.85
CA LEU A 46 -15.37 11.30 -2.32
C LEU A 46 -15.46 12.15 -1.05
N LEU A 47 -14.34 12.67 -0.53
CA LEU A 47 -14.29 13.35 0.77
C LEU A 47 -15.26 14.54 0.84
N ASP A 48 -15.37 15.30 -0.24
CA ASP A 48 -16.25 16.47 -0.29
C ASP A 48 -17.72 16.07 -0.32
N VAL A 49 -18.13 15.12 -1.15
CA VAL A 49 -19.52 14.66 -1.21
C VAL A 49 -19.94 13.94 0.07
N ILE A 50 -19.06 13.16 0.69
CA ILE A 50 -19.32 12.54 2.00
C ILE A 50 -19.49 13.64 3.06
N GLY A 51 -18.64 14.66 3.04
CA GLY A 51 -18.70 15.79 3.95
C GLY A 51 -20.05 16.53 3.83
N ARG A 52 -20.48 16.84 2.61
CA ARG A 52 -21.76 17.51 2.35
C ARG A 52 -22.97 16.66 2.77
N ASP A 53 -22.98 15.38 2.41
CA ASP A 53 -24.11 14.48 2.69
C ASP A 53 -24.30 14.22 4.20
N LEU A 54 -23.22 14.07 4.94
CA LEU A 54 -23.25 13.83 6.38
C LEU A 54 -23.05 15.11 7.23
N GLN A 55 -23.03 16.29 6.59
CA GLN A 55 -22.85 17.60 7.22
C GLN A 55 -21.55 17.67 8.08
N LEU A 56 -20.47 17.11 7.58
CA LEU A 56 -19.17 17.08 8.25
C LEU A 56 -18.32 18.27 7.83
N SER A 57 -17.50 18.75 8.76
CA SER A 57 -16.41 19.67 8.38
C SER A 57 -15.39 18.95 7.48
N ALA A 58 -14.67 19.70 6.64
CA ALA A 58 -13.60 19.15 5.79
C ALA A 58 -12.56 18.39 6.63
N SER A 59 -12.24 18.88 7.83
CA SER A 59 -11.32 18.19 8.76
C SER A 59 -11.86 16.85 9.23
N THR A 60 -13.15 16.75 9.54
CA THR A 60 -13.78 15.48 9.93
C THR A 60 -13.86 14.51 8.74
N ALA A 61 -14.20 15.00 7.54
CA ALA A 61 -14.22 14.17 6.34
C ALA A 61 -12.82 13.61 6.02
N ALA A 62 -11.75 14.40 6.15
CA ALA A 62 -10.38 13.96 5.94
C ALA A 62 -9.95 12.83 6.90
N LEU A 63 -10.54 12.73 8.12
CA LEU A 63 -10.29 11.64 9.05
C LEU A 63 -10.68 10.26 8.49
N VAL A 64 -11.56 10.20 7.49
CA VAL A 64 -11.92 8.94 6.82
C VAL A 64 -10.67 8.27 6.22
N VAL A 65 -9.80 9.05 5.55
CA VAL A 65 -8.53 8.54 5.03
C VAL A 65 -7.57 8.16 6.17
N THR A 66 -7.51 8.97 7.21
CA THR A 66 -6.65 8.71 8.38
C THR A 66 -6.99 7.37 9.03
N VAL A 67 -8.27 7.13 9.35
CA VAL A 67 -8.68 5.89 10.03
C VAL A 67 -8.55 4.65 9.14
N ALA A 68 -8.74 4.79 7.82
CA ALA A 68 -8.46 3.73 6.86
C ALA A 68 -6.98 3.31 6.92
N GLN A 69 -6.08 4.28 6.94
CA GLN A 69 -4.63 4.04 6.99
C GLN A 69 -4.18 3.47 8.33
N VAL A 70 -4.71 3.98 9.46
CA VAL A 70 -4.48 3.41 10.80
C VAL A 70 -4.96 1.97 10.85
N GLY A 71 -6.18 1.71 10.39
CA GLY A 71 -6.74 0.36 10.30
C GLY A 71 -5.84 -0.58 9.51
N TYR A 72 -5.42 -0.17 8.31
CA TYR A 72 -4.54 -0.98 7.47
C TYR A 72 -3.17 -1.23 8.10
N GLY A 73 -2.56 -0.21 8.70
CA GLY A 73 -1.30 -0.34 9.44
C GLY A 73 -1.40 -1.31 10.62
N LEU A 74 -2.49 -1.25 11.38
CA LEU A 74 -2.78 -2.21 12.45
C LEU A 74 -3.01 -3.62 11.90
N GLY A 75 -3.72 -3.75 10.78
CA GLY A 75 -3.90 -5.03 10.09
C GLY A 75 -2.58 -5.66 9.66
N LEU A 76 -1.66 -4.86 9.10
CA LEU A 76 -0.32 -5.31 8.73
C LEU A 76 0.48 -5.83 9.94
N LEU A 77 0.37 -5.16 11.08
CA LEU A 77 1.08 -5.55 12.29
C LEU A 77 0.44 -6.77 12.96
N LEU A 78 -0.90 -6.79 13.06
CA LEU A 78 -1.62 -7.77 13.87
C LEU A 78 -2.14 -8.96 13.06
N LEU A 79 -2.66 -8.75 11.84
CA LEU A 79 -3.35 -9.81 11.10
C LEU A 79 -2.46 -10.53 10.08
N VAL A 80 -1.54 -9.84 9.44
CA VAL A 80 -0.64 -10.47 8.45
C VAL A 80 0.22 -11.57 9.07
N PRO A 81 0.80 -11.41 10.27
CA PRO A 81 1.56 -12.48 10.91
C PRO A 81 0.75 -13.74 11.24
N LEU A 82 -0.57 -13.64 11.35
CA LEU A 82 -1.44 -14.81 11.51
C LEU A 82 -1.36 -15.77 10.30
N GLY A 83 -0.92 -15.30 9.13
CA GLY A 83 -0.70 -16.14 7.95
C GLY A 83 0.41 -17.18 8.10
N ASP A 84 1.30 -17.01 9.10
CA ASP A 84 2.31 -18.00 9.46
C ASP A 84 1.81 -19.00 10.52
N LEU A 85 0.66 -18.73 11.17
CA LEU A 85 0.08 -19.54 12.25
C LEU A 85 -1.18 -20.28 11.84
N LEU A 86 -2.01 -19.63 11.03
CA LEU A 86 -3.30 -20.14 10.62
C LEU A 86 -3.26 -20.73 9.21
N GLU A 87 -4.25 -21.52 8.88
CA GLU A 87 -4.46 -21.99 7.52
C GLU A 87 -4.73 -20.79 6.60
N ARG A 88 -3.87 -20.62 5.57
CA ARG A 88 -3.83 -19.41 4.73
C ARG A 88 -5.12 -19.15 3.97
N ARG A 89 -5.80 -20.20 3.47
CA ARG A 89 -7.11 -20.05 2.81
C ARG A 89 -8.15 -19.51 3.80
N ARG A 90 -8.22 -20.10 5.02
CA ARG A 90 -9.14 -19.64 6.06
C ARG A 90 -8.92 -18.16 6.37
N LEU A 91 -7.68 -17.78 6.62
CA LEU A 91 -7.34 -16.39 6.93
C LEU A 91 -7.73 -15.44 5.79
N ALA A 92 -7.35 -15.76 4.54
CA ALA A 92 -7.68 -14.94 3.37
C ALA A 92 -9.19 -14.78 3.20
N VAL A 93 -9.94 -15.88 3.27
CA VAL A 93 -11.41 -15.87 3.16
C VAL A 93 -12.06 -15.08 4.28
N THR A 94 -11.62 -15.28 5.54
CA THR A 94 -12.17 -14.57 6.70
C THR A 94 -11.94 -13.06 6.59
N LEU A 95 -10.72 -12.64 6.23
CA LEU A 95 -10.40 -11.22 6.05
C LEU A 95 -11.20 -10.60 4.90
N THR A 96 -11.33 -11.30 3.77
CA THR A 96 -12.12 -10.85 2.62
C THR A 96 -13.61 -10.72 2.97
N ALA A 97 -14.17 -11.69 3.68
CA ALA A 97 -15.55 -11.64 4.15
C ALA A 97 -15.79 -10.54 5.20
N ALA A 98 -14.86 -10.39 6.14
CA ALA A 98 -14.90 -9.30 7.13
C ALA A 98 -14.86 -7.93 6.44
N THR A 99 -14.03 -7.75 5.41
CA THR A 99 -14.01 -6.53 4.61
C THR A 99 -15.38 -6.26 3.96
N ALA A 100 -16.05 -7.27 3.42
CA ALA A 100 -17.40 -7.11 2.88
C ALA A 100 -18.39 -6.60 3.93
N VAL A 101 -18.38 -7.18 5.14
CA VAL A 101 -19.23 -6.75 6.26
C VAL A 101 -18.92 -5.30 6.67
N PHE A 102 -17.65 -4.95 6.80
CA PHE A 102 -17.27 -3.60 7.23
C PHE A 102 -17.55 -2.53 6.16
N LEU A 103 -17.43 -2.88 4.88
CA LEU A 103 -17.88 -2.03 3.77
C LEU A 103 -19.39 -1.79 3.81
N THR A 104 -20.19 -2.81 4.18
CA THR A 104 -21.64 -2.66 4.38
C THR A 104 -21.94 -1.70 5.52
N ILE A 105 -21.20 -1.75 6.63
CA ILE A 105 -21.32 -0.79 7.74
C ILE A 105 -20.99 0.63 7.24
N THR A 106 -19.90 0.79 6.49
CA THR A 106 -19.53 2.08 5.92
C THR A 106 -20.59 2.64 4.98
N ALA A 107 -21.13 1.78 4.08
CA ALA A 107 -22.16 2.15 3.11
C ALA A 107 -23.47 2.61 3.77
N SER A 108 -23.85 1.98 4.88
CA SER A 108 -25.08 2.29 5.63
C SER A 108 -24.90 3.35 6.71
N ALA A 109 -23.72 3.98 6.82
CA ALA A 109 -23.43 4.93 7.88
C ALA A 109 -24.32 6.19 7.81
N PRO A 110 -25.10 6.51 8.87
CA PRO A 110 -25.91 7.72 8.95
C PRO A 110 -25.16 8.91 9.56
N ASN A 111 -23.97 8.68 10.10
CA ASN A 111 -23.17 9.69 10.80
C ASN A 111 -21.68 9.39 10.75
N ALA A 112 -20.86 10.37 11.18
CA ALA A 112 -19.40 10.26 11.19
C ALA A 112 -18.89 9.07 12.01
N ALA A 113 -19.48 8.79 13.17
CA ALA A 113 -18.96 7.75 14.07
C ALA A 113 -19.02 6.36 13.41
N LEU A 114 -20.15 6.02 12.77
CA LEU A 114 -20.32 4.73 12.09
C LEU A 114 -19.50 4.67 10.80
N LEU A 115 -19.40 5.80 10.05
CA LEU A 115 -18.54 5.92 8.88
C LEU A 115 -17.08 5.65 9.23
N LEU A 116 -16.54 6.34 10.23
CA LEU A 116 -15.15 6.21 10.66
C LEU A 116 -14.86 4.81 11.20
N THR A 117 -15.77 4.24 12.00
CA THR A 117 -15.64 2.88 12.53
C THR A 117 -15.64 1.84 11.41
N GLY A 118 -16.62 1.89 10.51
CA GLY A 118 -16.69 0.99 9.35
C GLY A 118 -15.44 1.09 8.48
N THR A 119 -14.97 2.31 8.23
CA THR A 119 -13.76 2.55 7.44
C THR A 119 -12.49 2.03 8.13
N ALA A 120 -12.34 2.24 9.44
CA ALA A 120 -11.19 1.72 10.20
C ALA A 120 -11.14 0.19 10.17
N LEU A 121 -12.29 -0.47 10.36
CA LEU A 121 -12.40 -1.93 10.31
C LEU A 121 -12.23 -2.49 8.89
N THR A 122 -12.72 -1.76 7.87
CA THR A 122 -12.42 -2.07 6.46
C THR A 122 -10.90 -2.02 6.21
N GLY A 123 -10.22 -0.94 6.64
CA GLY A 123 -8.78 -0.84 6.55
C GLY A 123 -8.07 -2.02 7.23
N LEU A 124 -8.46 -2.34 8.46
CA LEU A 124 -7.89 -3.44 9.25
C LEU A 124 -7.98 -4.79 8.51
N SER A 125 -9.11 -5.11 7.90
CA SER A 125 -9.34 -6.38 7.22
C SER A 125 -8.82 -6.43 5.78
N SER A 126 -8.65 -5.29 5.11
CA SER A 126 -8.16 -5.16 3.72
C SER A 126 -6.74 -5.68 3.50
N VAL A 127 -6.02 -5.98 4.58
CA VAL A 127 -4.69 -6.65 4.52
C VAL A 127 -4.76 -8.09 3.98
N ALA A 128 -5.95 -8.60 3.63
CA ALA A 128 -6.10 -9.86 2.91
C ALA A 128 -5.17 -9.97 1.70
N ALA A 129 -4.94 -8.86 0.99
CA ALA A 129 -3.98 -8.77 -0.11
C ALA A 129 -2.57 -9.25 0.29
N GLN A 130 -2.10 -8.88 1.48
CA GLN A 130 -0.77 -9.23 2.00
C GLN A 130 -0.67 -10.70 2.44
N VAL A 131 -1.79 -11.37 2.64
CA VAL A 131 -1.88 -12.82 2.90
C VAL A 131 -1.93 -13.59 1.58
N VAL A 132 -2.69 -13.08 0.60
CA VAL A 132 -2.90 -13.74 -0.71
C VAL A 132 -1.62 -13.80 -1.54
N VAL A 133 -0.79 -12.74 -1.55
CA VAL A 133 0.46 -12.68 -2.34
C VAL A 133 1.44 -13.80 -1.94
N PRO A 134 1.87 -13.95 -0.67
CA PRO A 134 2.76 -15.05 -0.29
C PRO A 134 2.08 -16.42 -0.37
N TYR A 135 0.76 -16.49 -0.25
CA TYR A 135 0.02 -17.72 -0.46
C TYR A 135 0.12 -18.19 -1.92
N ALA A 136 -0.08 -17.30 -2.89
CA ALA A 136 0.10 -17.58 -4.31
C ALA A 136 1.55 -18.03 -4.62
N ALA A 137 2.54 -17.36 -4.03
CA ALA A 137 3.95 -17.73 -4.18
C ALA A 137 4.25 -19.16 -3.67
N THR A 138 3.58 -19.60 -2.62
CA THR A 138 3.77 -20.94 -2.03
C THR A 138 3.09 -22.02 -2.87
N LEU A 139 1.97 -21.71 -3.52
CA LEU A 139 1.26 -22.65 -4.41
C LEU A 139 1.91 -22.80 -5.78
N ALA A 140 2.73 -21.84 -6.18
CA ALA A 140 3.39 -21.87 -7.48
C ALA A 140 4.60 -22.82 -7.50
N ALA A 141 4.82 -23.49 -8.66
CA ALA A 141 6.05 -24.22 -8.90
C ALA A 141 7.28 -23.28 -8.77
N PRO A 142 8.43 -23.76 -8.28
CA PRO A 142 9.61 -22.92 -8.07
C PRO A 142 10.00 -22.06 -9.28
N ALA A 143 9.92 -22.61 -10.49
CA ALA A 143 10.22 -21.90 -11.74
C ALA A 143 9.20 -20.82 -12.10
N GLU A 144 7.96 -20.88 -11.58
CA GLU A 144 6.87 -19.98 -11.94
C GLU A 144 6.55 -18.95 -10.82
N ARG A 145 7.22 -19.03 -9.67
CA ARG A 145 6.94 -18.16 -8.50
C ARG A 145 6.99 -16.68 -8.84
N GLY A 146 8.02 -16.25 -9.55
CA GLY A 146 8.18 -14.86 -9.95
C GLY A 146 7.02 -14.37 -10.82
N ARG A 147 6.60 -15.16 -11.80
CA ARG A 147 5.47 -14.84 -12.69
C ARG A 147 4.15 -14.80 -11.90
N THR A 148 3.93 -15.76 -11.02
CA THR A 148 2.72 -15.84 -10.19
C THR A 148 2.60 -14.63 -9.27
N VAL A 149 3.66 -14.30 -8.53
CA VAL A 149 3.69 -13.11 -7.66
C VAL A 149 3.48 -11.84 -8.51
N GLY A 150 4.16 -11.73 -9.65
CA GLY A 150 4.00 -10.59 -10.55
C GLY A 150 2.55 -10.40 -11.02
N THR A 151 1.85 -11.49 -11.36
CA THR A 151 0.44 -11.41 -11.77
C THR A 151 -0.46 -10.95 -10.63
N VAL A 152 -0.28 -11.47 -9.41
CA VAL A 152 -1.09 -11.04 -8.25
C VAL A 152 -0.79 -9.59 -7.87
N MET A 153 0.48 -9.18 -7.92
CA MET A 153 0.89 -7.79 -7.69
C MET A 153 0.37 -6.83 -8.76
N THR A 154 0.25 -7.28 -10.01
CA THR A 154 -0.41 -6.48 -11.07
C THR A 154 -1.86 -6.21 -10.70
N GLY A 155 -2.60 -7.20 -10.18
CA GLY A 155 -3.96 -6.99 -9.68
C GLY A 155 -4.01 -5.99 -8.53
N LEU A 156 -3.08 -6.07 -7.59
CA LEU A 156 -2.95 -5.11 -6.50
C LEU A 156 -2.75 -3.68 -7.02
N LEU A 157 -1.81 -3.48 -7.93
CA LEU A 157 -1.51 -2.18 -8.52
C LEU A 157 -2.68 -1.63 -9.31
N LEU A 158 -3.33 -2.47 -10.14
CA LEU A 158 -4.53 -2.08 -10.87
C LEU A 158 -5.68 -1.73 -9.92
N GLY A 159 -5.83 -2.46 -8.80
CA GLY A 159 -6.80 -2.15 -7.77
C GLY A 159 -6.60 -0.76 -7.17
N ILE A 160 -5.38 -0.41 -6.79
CA ILE A 160 -5.04 0.93 -6.28
C ILE A 160 -5.33 2.01 -7.32
N LEU A 161 -4.94 1.75 -8.56
CA LEU A 161 -5.04 2.67 -9.68
C LEU A 161 -6.49 2.97 -10.04
N LEU A 162 -7.27 1.91 -10.25
CA LEU A 162 -8.64 2.03 -10.72
C LEU A 162 -9.61 2.41 -9.59
N ALA A 163 -9.22 2.24 -8.33
CA ALA A 163 -10.08 2.50 -7.17
C ALA A 163 -10.67 3.91 -7.19
N ARG A 164 -9.84 4.92 -7.39
CA ARG A 164 -10.28 6.32 -7.39
C ARG A 164 -11.20 6.63 -8.56
N THR A 165 -10.86 6.15 -9.75
CA THR A 165 -11.67 6.33 -10.96
C THR A 165 -13.02 5.63 -10.83
N ALA A 166 -13.01 4.36 -10.38
CA ALA A 166 -14.24 3.61 -10.15
C ALA A 166 -15.11 4.26 -9.07
N ALA A 167 -14.49 4.78 -8.00
CA ALA A 167 -15.20 5.48 -6.95
C ALA A 167 -15.90 6.74 -7.46
N GLY A 168 -15.21 7.58 -8.23
CA GLY A 168 -15.82 8.77 -8.83
C GLY A 168 -16.98 8.44 -9.76
N LEU A 169 -16.77 7.51 -10.71
CA LEU A 169 -17.81 7.11 -11.67
C LEU A 169 -19.03 6.47 -10.99
N LEU A 170 -18.84 5.60 -10.01
CA LEU A 170 -19.95 5.00 -9.27
C LEU A 170 -20.70 6.01 -8.41
N ALA A 171 -20.00 7.00 -7.87
CA ALA A 171 -20.61 8.05 -7.07
C ALA A 171 -21.51 8.95 -7.90
N ASP A 172 -21.15 9.26 -9.14
CA ASP A 172 -22.01 10.05 -10.07
C ASP A 172 -23.31 9.32 -10.40
N VAL A 173 -23.30 7.97 -10.46
CA VAL A 173 -24.47 7.16 -10.81
C VAL A 173 -25.44 7.00 -9.63
N GLY A 174 -24.93 6.79 -8.41
CA GLY A 174 -25.77 6.41 -7.28
C GLY A 174 -25.33 6.98 -5.92
N GLY A 175 -24.48 8.00 -5.93
CA GLY A 175 -23.91 8.61 -4.74
C GLY A 175 -22.76 7.78 -4.12
N TRP A 176 -22.07 8.38 -3.17
CA TRP A 176 -20.88 7.79 -2.58
C TRP A 176 -21.10 6.42 -1.89
N ARG A 177 -22.29 6.19 -1.36
CA ARG A 177 -22.66 4.91 -0.72
C ARG A 177 -22.62 3.74 -1.69
N THR A 178 -23.00 3.98 -2.96
CA THR A 178 -22.99 2.95 -4.03
C THR A 178 -21.60 2.32 -4.20
N VAL A 179 -20.54 3.12 -4.08
CA VAL A 179 -19.17 2.62 -4.18
C VAL A 179 -18.88 1.54 -3.14
N TYR A 180 -19.28 1.77 -1.90
CA TYR A 180 -19.08 0.82 -0.80
C TYR A 180 -19.99 -0.40 -0.92
N TRP A 181 -21.25 -0.23 -1.34
CA TRP A 181 -22.17 -1.34 -1.58
C TRP A 181 -21.67 -2.27 -2.69
N VAL A 182 -21.25 -1.71 -3.82
CA VAL A 182 -20.70 -2.49 -4.95
C VAL A 182 -19.45 -3.25 -4.52
N ASN A 183 -18.53 -2.59 -3.82
CA ASN A 183 -17.33 -3.29 -3.35
C ASN A 183 -17.63 -4.35 -2.28
N ALA A 184 -18.59 -4.11 -1.39
CA ALA A 184 -19.04 -5.11 -0.41
C ALA A 184 -19.57 -6.38 -1.10
N ALA A 185 -20.40 -6.23 -2.13
CA ALA A 185 -20.91 -7.33 -2.92
C ALA A 185 -19.79 -8.10 -3.65
N LEU A 186 -18.86 -7.37 -4.26
CA LEU A 186 -17.68 -7.96 -4.92
C LEU A 186 -16.77 -8.70 -3.92
N MET A 187 -16.52 -8.13 -2.75
CA MET A 187 -15.72 -8.78 -1.71
C MET A 187 -16.38 -10.04 -1.16
N LEU A 188 -17.71 -10.03 -0.99
CA LEU A 188 -18.45 -11.24 -0.61
C LEU A 188 -18.34 -12.32 -1.68
N LEU A 189 -18.52 -11.96 -2.96
CA LEU A 189 -18.32 -12.87 -4.09
C LEU A 189 -16.88 -13.43 -4.09
N MET A 190 -15.87 -12.58 -3.90
CA MET A 190 -14.48 -13.03 -3.83
C MET A 190 -14.26 -13.98 -2.64
N ALA A 191 -14.81 -13.71 -1.47
CA ALA A 191 -14.70 -14.60 -0.31
C ALA A 191 -15.26 -16.00 -0.61
N VAL A 192 -16.42 -16.08 -1.25
CA VAL A 192 -17.04 -17.35 -1.68
C VAL A 192 -16.15 -18.07 -2.71
N LEU A 193 -15.71 -17.36 -3.76
CA LEU A 193 -14.88 -17.96 -4.80
C LEU A 193 -13.52 -18.43 -4.27
N LEU A 194 -12.85 -17.63 -3.40
CA LEU A 194 -11.61 -18.04 -2.74
C LEU A 194 -11.83 -19.28 -1.87
N ARG A 195 -12.96 -19.36 -1.15
CA ARG A 195 -13.32 -20.54 -0.32
C ARG A 195 -13.48 -21.81 -1.15
N LEU A 196 -14.04 -21.68 -2.36
CA LEU A 196 -14.33 -22.81 -3.25
C LEU A 196 -13.12 -23.25 -4.08
N LYS A 197 -12.26 -22.29 -4.51
CA LYS A 197 -11.21 -22.55 -5.49
C LYS A 197 -9.82 -22.73 -4.90
N LEU A 198 -9.54 -22.17 -3.71
CA LEU A 198 -8.22 -22.28 -3.11
C LEU A 198 -8.04 -23.62 -2.37
N PRO A 199 -6.87 -24.27 -2.48
CA PRO A 199 -6.53 -25.45 -1.70
C PRO A 199 -6.26 -25.07 -0.23
N THR A 200 -6.38 -26.02 0.69
CA THR A 200 -5.94 -25.83 2.07
C THR A 200 -4.41 -25.84 2.15
N LEU A 201 -3.84 -24.86 2.82
CA LEU A 201 -2.40 -24.79 3.05
C LEU A 201 -2.16 -24.41 4.51
N ARG A 202 -1.58 -25.35 5.27
CA ARG A 202 -1.06 -25.10 6.62
C ARG A 202 0.44 -25.02 6.56
N THR A 203 1.00 -23.97 7.11
CA THR A 203 2.43 -23.86 7.39
C THR A 203 2.63 -24.20 8.86
N PRO A 204 3.50 -25.16 9.24
CA PRO A 204 3.81 -25.43 10.63
C PRO A 204 4.42 -24.17 11.26
N ALA A 205 3.77 -23.64 12.29
CA ALA A 205 4.27 -22.47 13.01
C ALA A 205 5.26 -22.91 14.08
N GLY A 206 6.49 -22.42 14.01
CA GLY A 206 7.50 -22.62 15.04
C GLY A 206 7.38 -21.70 16.25
N LEU A 207 6.57 -20.60 16.15
CA LEU A 207 6.47 -19.57 17.17
C LEU A 207 5.03 -19.34 17.61
N ARG A 208 4.83 -18.95 18.88
CA ARG A 208 3.54 -18.47 19.39
C ARG A 208 3.28 -17.03 18.90
N TYR A 209 2.02 -16.64 18.70
CA TYR A 209 1.63 -15.33 18.19
C TYR A 209 2.28 -14.13 18.92
N PRO A 210 2.31 -14.06 20.29
CA PRO A 210 2.99 -12.96 20.97
C PRO A 210 4.49 -12.90 20.69
N ALA A 211 5.15 -14.06 20.55
CA ALA A 211 6.57 -14.13 20.21
C ALA A 211 6.82 -13.65 18.78
N LEU A 212 5.91 -13.93 17.86
CA LEU A 212 5.97 -13.46 16.47
C LEU A 212 5.86 -11.94 16.40
N LEU A 213 4.87 -11.34 17.09
CA LEU A 213 4.73 -9.87 17.17
C LEU A 213 5.95 -9.22 17.81
N ARG A 214 6.39 -9.76 18.96
CA ARG A 214 7.60 -9.26 19.62
C ARG A 214 8.83 -9.32 18.70
N SER A 215 8.97 -10.40 17.93
CA SER A 215 10.08 -10.56 16.99
C SER A 215 10.03 -9.54 15.85
N THR A 216 8.84 -9.18 15.36
CA THR A 216 8.64 -8.14 14.34
C THR A 216 9.03 -6.76 14.89
N LEU A 217 8.60 -6.42 16.10
CA LEU A 217 8.96 -5.16 16.75
C LEU A 217 10.45 -5.10 17.11
N ALA A 218 11.05 -6.22 17.54
CA ALA A 218 12.47 -6.30 17.86
C ALA A 218 13.39 -6.00 16.65
N LEU A 219 12.91 -6.20 15.40
CA LEU A 219 13.64 -5.84 14.18
C LEU A 219 13.97 -4.34 14.12
N PHE A 220 13.11 -3.47 14.66
CA PHE A 220 13.43 -2.04 14.72
C PHE A 220 14.63 -1.74 15.63
N ALA A 221 14.77 -2.47 16.74
CA ALA A 221 15.93 -2.32 17.61
C ALA A 221 17.20 -2.91 16.99
N GLN A 222 17.06 -4.06 16.32
CA GLN A 222 18.19 -4.85 15.81
C GLN A 222 18.74 -4.33 14.47
N GLU A 223 17.87 -3.74 13.60
CA GLU A 223 18.22 -3.43 12.21
C GLU A 223 18.22 -1.91 11.94
N PRO A 224 19.39 -1.26 11.96
CA PRO A 224 19.49 0.18 11.65
C PRO A 224 19.00 0.53 10.24
N VAL A 225 19.19 -0.38 9.28
CA VAL A 225 18.70 -0.21 7.90
C VAL A 225 17.19 -0.11 7.89
N LEU A 226 16.50 -1.02 8.60
CA LEU A 226 15.03 -0.98 8.71
C LEU A 226 14.54 0.36 9.27
N ARG A 227 15.14 0.85 10.37
CA ARG A 227 14.72 2.15 10.97
C ARG A 227 14.83 3.31 9.99
N ARG A 228 15.98 3.42 9.28
CA ARG A 228 16.20 4.51 8.32
C ARG A 228 15.25 4.42 7.14
N ARG A 229 15.05 3.21 6.59
CA ARG A 229 14.17 2.99 5.45
C ARG A 229 12.70 3.11 5.83
N ALA A 230 12.31 2.71 7.03
CA ALA A 230 10.98 2.93 7.59
C ALA A 230 10.67 4.42 7.77
N ALA A 231 11.62 5.21 8.29
CA ALA A 231 11.47 6.66 8.41
C ALA A 231 11.32 7.33 7.03
N LEU A 232 12.18 6.97 6.05
CA LEU A 232 12.04 7.46 4.67
C LEU A 232 10.68 7.09 4.06
N GLY A 233 10.27 5.83 4.22
CA GLY A 233 8.97 5.36 3.72
C GLY A 233 7.80 6.08 4.37
N ALA A 234 7.83 6.28 5.69
CA ALA A 234 6.80 6.99 6.44
C ALA A 234 6.66 8.45 6.00
N LEU A 235 7.77 9.19 5.88
CA LEU A 235 7.77 10.59 5.43
C LEU A 235 7.29 10.71 3.98
N THR A 236 7.75 9.83 3.11
CA THR A 236 7.35 9.82 1.69
C THR A 236 5.86 9.55 1.54
N PHE A 237 5.33 8.56 2.26
CA PHE A 237 3.90 8.25 2.20
C PHE A 237 3.03 9.24 2.94
N ALA A 238 3.57 9.93 3.94
CA ALA A 238 2.90 11.08 4.55
C ALA A 238 2.66 12.18 3.51
N GLY A 239 3.67 12.56 2.73
CA GLY A 239 3.53 13.52 1.63
C GLY A 239 2.51 13.09 0.57
N PHE A 240 2.53 11.81 0.17
CA PHE A 240 1.50 11.23 -0.71
C PHE A 240 0.08 11.39 -0.14
N SER A 241 -0.10 11.04 1.14
CA SER A 241 -1.40 11.13 1.80
C SER A 241 -1.85 12.58 1.97
N VAL A 242 -0.93 13.53 2.21
CA VAL A 242 -1.22 14.96 2.25
C VAL A 242 -1.84 15.40 0.93
N LEU A 243 -1.21 15.07 -0.20
CA LEU A 243 -1.74 15.42 -1.53
C LEU A 243 -3.13 14.82 -1.76
N TRP A 244 -3.24 13.50 -1.69
CA TRP A 244 -4.46 12.79 -2.07
C TRP A 244 -5.63 13.04 -1.14
N THR A 245 -5.39 13.44 0.11
CA THR A 245 -6.45 13.86 1.05
C THR A 245 -6.95 15.27 0.73
N ALA A 246 -6.07 16.20 0.36
CA ALA A 246 -6.45 17.59 0.08
C ALA A 246 -6.96 17.81 -1.34
N LEU A 247 -6.57 16.94 -2.29
CA LEU A 247 -6.83 17.12 -3.71
C LEU A 247 -8.33 17.17 -4.02
N ALA A 248 -9.14 16.33 -3.37
CA ALA A 248 -10.59 16.34 -3.55
C ALA A 248 -11.19 17.69 -3.17
N PHE A 249 -10.80 18.28 -2.05
CA PHE A 249 -11.28 19.58 -1.60
C PHE A 249 -10.84 20.72 -2.51
N LEU A 250 -9.63 20.67 -3.08
CA LEU A 250 -9.16 21.67 -4.06
C LEU A 250 -9.99 21.57 -5.34
N MET A 251 -10.18 20.35 -5.86
CA MET A 251 -10.81 20.14 -7.16
C MET A 251 -12.32 20.40 -7.12
N SER A 252 -13.01 20.06 -6.01
CA SER A 252 -14.44 20.39 -5.82
C SER A 252 -14.66 21.86 -5.42
N GLY A 253 -13.62 22.55 -4.97
CA GLY A 253 -13.68 23.95 -4.55
C GLY A 253 -13.84 24.97 -5.68
N PRO A 254 -13.95 26.28 -5.34
CA PRO A 254 -14.26 27.34 -6.31
C PRO A 254 -13.25 27.48 -7.44
N SER A 255 -11.98 27.06 -7.23
CA SER A 255 -10.93 27.18 -8.24
C SER A 255 -11.15 26.28 -9.46
N TYR A 256 -11.80 25.12 -9.26
CA TYR A 256 -11.97 24.10 -10.31
C TYR A 256 -13.42 23.66 -10.49
N GLY A 257 -14.18 23.44 -9.41
CA GLY A 257 -15.60 23.05 -9.46
C GLY A 257 -15.84 21.68 -10.10
N TRP A 258 -14.90 20.73 -9.95
CA TRP A 258 -14.99 19.41 -10.58
C TRP A 258 -15.92 18.47 -9.82
N GLN A 259 -16.58 17.62 -10.59
CA GLN A 259 -17.39 16.52 -10.07
C GLN A 259 -16.53 15.32 -9.68
N GLU A 260 -17.10 14.40 -8.91
CA GLU A 260 -16.44 13.24 -8.34
C GLU A 260 -15.78 12.33 -9.39
N SER A 261 -16.41 12.14 -10.54
CA SER A 261 -15.85 11.38 -11.68
C SER A 261 -14.57 12.01 -12.23
N ALA A 262 -14.58 13.33 -12.44
CA ALA A 262 -13.42 14.05 -12.92
C ALA A 262 -12.27 14.01 -11.90
N ILE A 263 -12.57 14.15 -10.59
CA ILE A 263 -11.60 13.99 -9.51
C ILE A 263 -11.07 12.55 -9.48
N GLY A 264 -11.94 11.56 -9.65
CA GLY A 264 -11.55 10.15 -9.72
C GLY A 264 -10.61 9.82 -10.87
N LEU A 265 -10.77 10.50 -12.03
CA LEU A 265 -9.88 10.35 -13.19
C LEU A 265 -8.44 10.81 -12.91
N LEU A 266 -8.22 11.70 -11.94
CA LEU A 266 -6.87 12.06 -11.49
C LEU A 266 -6.11 10.82 -10.96
N GLY A 267 -6.82 9.80 -10.49
CA GLY A 267 -6.21 8.52 -10.13
C GLY A 267 -5.46 7.87 -11.30
N LEU A 268 -5.93 8.04 -12.55
CA LEU A 268 -5.24 7.55 -13.74
C LEU A 268 -3.97 8.35 -14.04
N VAL A 269 -3.97 9.64 -13.72
CA VAL A 269 -2.76 10.47 -13.83
C VAL A 269 -1.67 9.96 -12.88
N GLY A 270 -2.04 9.61 -11.65
CA GLY A 270 -1.14 8.96 -10.67
C GLY A 270 -0.63 7.59 -11.13
N ALA A 271 -1.31 6.94 -12.09
CA ALA A 271 -0.84 5.68 -12.70
C ALA A 271 0.54 5.80 -13.35
N ALA A 272 0.89 6.96 -13.85
CA ALA A 272 2.22 7.23 -14.37
C ALA A 272 3.30 6.89 -13.31
N GLY A 273 3.00 7.04 -12.01
CA GLY A 273 3.86 6.62 -10.91
C GLY A 273 4.23 5.14 -10.96
N SER A 274 3.29 4.27 -11.33
CA SER A 274 3.53 2.83 -11.41
C SER A 274 4.59 2.47 -12.47
N LEU A 275 4.76 3.29 -13.51
CA LEU A 275 5.78 3.08 -14.55
C LEU A 275 7.20 3.24 -13.98
N SER A 276 7.38 4.10 -12.98
CA SER A 276 8.68 4.29 -12.32
C SER A 276 9.10 3.07 -11.49
N ALA A 277 8.15 2.29 -10.98
CA ALA A 277 8.46 1.12 -10.16
C ALA A 277 9.35 0.11 -10.90
N SER A 278 9.03 -0.17 -12.18
CA SER A 278 9.84 -1.05 -13.02
C SER A 278 11.22 -0.48 -13.34
N ALA A 279 11.31 0.83 -13.57
CA ALA A 279 12.59 1.52 -13.81
C ALA A 279 13.45 1.55 -12.53
N ALA A 280 12.85 1.89 -11.39
CA ALA A 280 13.51 1.89 -10.09
C ALA A 280 14.05 0.50 -9.72
N GLY A 281 13.25 -0.57 -9.97
CA GLY A 281 13.69 -1.95 -9.77
C GLY A 281 14.93 -2.30 -10.60
N ARG A 282 14.91 -2.04 -11.91
CA ARG A 282 16.06 -2.30 -12.80
C ARG A 282 17.32 -1.51 -12.39
N LEU A 283 17.15 -0.28 -11.94
CA LEU A 283 18.28 0.54 -11.46
C LEU A 283 18.81 0.04 -10.10
N ALA A 284 17.92 -0.45 -9.24
CA ALA A 284 18.31 -1.09 -7.98
C ALA A 284 19.16 -2.35 -8.23
N ASP A 285 18.78 -3.19 -9.21
CA ASP A 285 19.53 -4.39 -9.62
C ASP A 285 20.93 -4.04 -10.15
N ARG A 286 21.12 -2.83 -10.69
CA ARG A 286 22.42 -2.29 -11.11
C ARG A 286 23.23 -1.64 -9.98
N GLY A 287 22.80 -1.77 -8.73
CA GLY A 287 23.47 -1.18 -7.57
C GLY A 287 23.21 0.32 -7.35
N LEU A 288 22.32 0.94 -8.13
CA LEU A 288 22.01 2.38 -8.07
C LEU A 288 20.89 2.74 -7.09
N VAL A 289 20.51 1.82 -6.20
CA VAL A 289 19.36 1.96 -5.28
C VAL A 289 19.41 3.26 -4.44
N HIS A 290 20.59 3.69 -4.01
CA HIS A 290 20.75 4.91 -3.22
C HIS A 290 20.60 6.18 -4.05
N HIS A 291 21.06 6.16 -5.30
CA HIS A 291 20.91 7.28 -6.23
C HIS A 291 19.42 7.43 -6.62
N VAL A 292 18.73 6.33 -6.88
CA VAL A 292 17.28 6.31 -7.17
C VAL A 292 16.49 6.86 -5.98
N SER A 293 16.82 6.42 -4.74
CA SER A 293 16.18 6.93 -3.52
C SER A 293 16.42 8.43 -3.33
N GLY A 294 17.64 8.92 -3.62
CA GLY A 294 17.98 10.34 -3.54
C GLY A 294 17.26 11.17 -4.60
N ALA A 295 17.33 10.74 -5.86
CA ALA A 295 16.60 11.40 -6.97
C ALA A 295 15.10 11.48 -6.67
N GLY A 296 14.50 10.38 -6.16
CA GLY A 296 13.11 10.37 -5.72
C GLY A 296 12.82 11.39 -4.62
N ALA A 297 13.71 11.51 -3.61
CA ALA A 297 13.53 12.49 -2.53
C ALA A 297 13.55 13.95 -3.04
N PHE A 298 14.46 14.28 -3.96
CA PHE A 298 14.51 15.62 -4.59
C PHE A 298 13.33 15.87 -5.53
N LEU A 299 12.90 14.88 -6.32
CA LEU A 299 11.71 14.99 -7.14
C LEU A 299 10.46 15.20 -6.29
N LEU A 300 10.36 14.49 -5.14
CA LEU A 300 9.28 14.68 -4.18
C LEU A 300 9.24 16.13 -3.67
N LEU A 301 10.38 16.73 -3.36
CA LEU A 301 10.46 18.12 -2.93
C LEU A 301 10.05 19.08 -4.07
N GLY A 302 10.60 18.88 -5.27
CA GLY A 302 10.27 19.70 -6.45
C GLY A 302 8.80 19.63 -6.87
N SER A 303 8.15 18.47 -6.68
CA SER A 303 6.73 18.29 -7.01
C SER A 303 5.81 19.24 -6.24
N TRP A 304 6.15 19.59 -4.99
CA TRP A 304 5.37 20.54 -4.19
C TRP A 304 5.42 21.97 -4.71
N GLY A 305 6.48 22.36 -5.43
CA GLY A 305 6.52 23.62 -6.17
C GLY A 305 5.51 23.66 -7.32
N LEU A 306 5.41 22.58 -8.10
CA LEU A 306 4.40 22.43 -9.16
C LEU A 306 2.97 22.39 -8.60
N LEU A 307 2.76 21.65 -7.51
CA LEU A 307 1.47 21.57 -6.83
C LEU A 307 1.04 22.92 -6.26
N ALA A 308 1.97 23.71 -5.72
CA ALA A 308 1.67 25.05 -5.24
C ALA A 308 1.21 25.98 -6.38
N ALA A 309 1.84 25.92 -7.54
CA ALA A 309 1.42 26.65 -8.75
C ALA A 309 0.04 26.21 -9.26
N GLY A 310 -0.34 24.96 -8.96
CA GLY A 310 -1.63 24.37 -9.30
C GLY A 310 -2.83 24.85 -8.48
N GLY A 311 -2.64 25.70 -7.46
CA GLY A 311 -3.73 26.12 -6.56
C GLY A 311 -4.62 27.25 -7.06
N ALA A 312 -4.20 27.98 -8.08
CA ALA A 312 -4.86 29.23 -8.52
C ALA A 312 -6.08 29.02 -9.44
N GLY A 313 -6.24 27.84 -10.01
CA GLY A 313 -7.26 27.58 -11.04
C GLY A 313 -6.83 28.03 -12.44
N GLY A 314 -7.60 27.62 -13.46
CA GLY A 314 -7.30 27.88 -14.86
C GLY A 314 -6.34 26.88 -15.51
N GLY A 315 -6.22 26.94 -16.85
CA GLY A 315 -5.54 25.89 -17.63
C GLY A 315 -4.07 25.69 -17.32
N TRP A 316 -3.31 26.75 -17.08
CA TRP A 316 -1.90 26.66 -16.72
C TRP A 316 -1.71 26.06 -15.30
N SER A 317 -2.51 26.49 -14.34
CA SER A 317 -2.50 25.93 -13.00
C SER A 317 -2.86 24.45 -13.00
N LEU A 318 -3.85 24.06 -13.81
CA LEU A 318 -4.21 22.65 -13.95
C LEU A 318 -3.05 21.82 -14.53
N ALA A 319 -2.38 22.32 -15.56
CA ALA A 319 -1.21 21.64 -16.13
C ALA A 319 -0.09 21.48 -15.09
N ALA A 320 0.19 22.51 -14.30
CA ALA A 320 1.17 22.44 -13.19
C ALA A 320 0.75 21.44 -12.12
N LEU A 321 -0.55 21.41 -11.75
CA LEU A 321 -1.11 20.44 -10.81
C LEU A 321 -0.91 19.01 -11.30
N LEU A 322 -1.31 18.71 -12.53
CA LEU A 322 -1.17 17.38 -13.13
C LEU A 322 0.29 16.93 -13.20
N ALA A 323 1.19 17.82 -13.62
CA ALA A 323 2.62 17.56 -13.62
C ALA A 323 3.14 17.28 -12.20
N GLY A 324 2.69 18.04 -11.20
CA GLY A 324 3.03 17.85 -9.79
C GLY A 324 2.57 16.50 -9.25
N VAL A 325 1.34 16.08 -9.58
CA VAL A 325 0.81 14.76 -9.23
C VAL A 325 1.65 13.64 -9.83
N ILE A 326 1.96 13.72 -11.12
CA ILE A 326 2.79 12.72 -11.82
C ILE A 326 4.17 12.62 -11.17
N VAL A 327 4.84 13.75 -10.96
CA VAL A 327 6.19 13.78 -10.39
C VAL A 327 6.19 13.25 -8.95
N LEU A 328 5.17 13.60 -8.16
CA LEU A 328 5.03 13.10 -6.79
C LEU A 328 4.87 11.58 -6.77
N ASP A 329 3.95 11.04 -7.56
CA ASP A 329 3.67 9.61 -7.59
C ASP A 329 4.87 8.80 -8.11
N LEU A 330 5.57 9.31 -9.15
CA LEU A 330 6.85 8.75 -9.63
C LEU A 330 7.90 8.72 -8.50
N ALA A 331 8.05 9.83 -7.77
CA ALA A 331 9.01 9.97 -6.69
C ALA A 331 8.71 9.02 -5.52
N VAL A 332 7.44 8.95 -5.12
CA VAL A 332 6.97 8.04 -4.05
C VAL A 332 7.29 6.59 -4.39
N GLN A 333 6.97 6.14 -5.59
CA GLN A 333 7.24 4.78 -6.02
C GLN A 333 8.74 4.48 -6.13
N ALA A 334 9.54 5.42 -6.65
CA ALA A 334 10.99 5.25 -6.74
C ALA A 334 11.62 5.06 -5.35
N VAL A 335 11.25 5.90 -4.36
CA VAL A 335 11.73 5.78 -2.97
C VAL A 335 11.21 4.49 -2.33
N HIS A 336 9.93 4.15 -2.52
CA HIS A 336 9.31 2.96 -1.94
C HIS A 336 10.00 1.67 -2.40
N ILE A 337 10.17 1.47 -3.71
CA ILE A 337 10.84 0.29 -4.28
C ILE A 337 12.30 0.21 -3.81
N SER A 338 13.01 1.35 -3.79
CA SER A 338 14.38 1.41 -3.29
C SER A 338 14.47 0.98 -1.82
N ASN A 339 13.52 1.43 -0.99
CA ASN A 339 13.46 1.05 0.43
C ASN A 339 13.15 -0.44 0.60
N GLN A 340 12.19 -0.99 -0.14
CA GLN A 340 11.87 -2.41 -0.08
C GLN A 340 13.05 -3.30 -0.46
N ASN A 341 13.77 -2.96 -1.55
CA ASN A 341 14.95 -3.72 -1.96
C ASN A 341 16.00 -3.78 -0.85
N LEU A 342 16.29 -2.64 -0.20
CA LEU A 342 17.27 -2.59 0.89
C LEU A 342 16.81 -3.33 2.14
N VAL A 343 15.53 -3.19 2.51
CA VAL A 343 14.95 -3.87 3.69
C VAL A 343 14.95 -5.38 3.51
N TYR A 344 14.58 -5.88 2.32
CA TYR A 344 14.51 -7.31 2.05
C TYR A 344 15.87 -8.00 1.96
N GLY A 345 16.93 -7.23 1.70
CA GLY A 345 18.30 -7.71 1.67
C GLY A 345 18.94 -7.88 3.06
N VAL A 346 18.34 -7.31 4.13
CA VAL A 346 18.94 -7.32 5.49
C VAL A 346 18.95 -8.71 6.09
N ARG A 347 17.79 -9.41 6.09
CA ARG A 347 17.63 -10.79 6.59
C ARG A 347 16.67 -11.56 5.69
N PRO A 348 17.17 -12.35 4.76
CA PRO A 348 16.33 -13.13 3.84
C PRO A 348 15.33 -14.05 4.53
N GLU A 349 15.70 -14.62 5.70
CA GLU A 349 14.87 -15.52 6.52
C GLU A 349 13.74 -14.77 7.26
N ALA A 350 13.83 -13.45 7.40
CA ALA A 350 12.86 -12.61 8.11
C ALA A 350 12.08 -11.67 7.17
N ARG A 351 12.09 -11.91 5.85
CA ARG A 351 11.49 -11.00 4.84
C ARG A 351 10.04 -10.62 5.14
N ASN A 352 9.20 -11.57 5.53
CA ASN A 352 7.79 -11.28 5.84
C ASN A 352 7.65 -10.33 7.04
N ARG A 353 8.46 -10.54 8.09
CA ARG A 353 8.47 -9.68 9.28
C ARG A 353 9.05 -8.30 8.99
N LEU A 354 10.12 -8.23 8.19
CA LEU A 354 10.70 -6.96 7.72
C LEU A 354 9.71 -6.18 6.86
N ASN A 355 8.99 -6.86 5.95
CA ASN A 355 7.95 -6.22 5.15
C ASN A 355 6.82 -5.69 6.03
N SER A 356 6.32 -6.50 6.98
CA SER A 356 5.27 -6.08 7.90
C SER A 356 5.69 -4.85 8.71
N ALA A 357 6.91 -4.85 9.28
CA ALA A 357 7.45 -3.73 10.04
C ALA A 357 7.59 -2.46 9.17
N TYR A 358 8.18 -2.58 7.99
CA TYR A 358 8.35 -1.48 7.05
C TYR A 358 7.01 -0.90 6.58
N MET A 359 6.08 -1.76 6.14
CA MET A 359 4.77 -1.33 5.65
C MET A 359 3.90 -0.73 6.75
N THR A 360 3.97 -1.25 7.99
CA THR A 360 3.29 -0.63 9.13
C THR A 360 3.78 0.82 9.33
N SER A 361 5.09 1.05 9.31
CA SER A 361 5.66 2.41 9.41
C SER A 361 5.23 3.30 8.25
N TYR A 362 5.17 2.75 7.04
CA TYR A 362 4.71 3.43 5.83
C TYR A 362 3.27 3.94 6.01
N PHE A 363 2.35 3.08 6.45
CA PHE A 363 0.96 3.45 6.68
C PHE A 363 0.74 4.35 7.91
N VAL A 364 1.58 4.22 8.96
CA VAL A 364 1.60 5.19 10.08
C VAL A 364 1.97 6.58 9.57
N GLY A 365 2.96 6.67 8.67
CA GLY A 365 3.30 7.93 8.00
C GLY A 365 2.12 8.49 7.20
N GLY A 366 1.45 7.64 6.41
CA GLY A 366 0.27 8.01 5.65
C GLY A 366 -0.86 8.54 6.53
N ALA A 367 -1.16 7.87 7.64
CA ALA A 367 -2.15 8.29 8.62
C ALA A 367 -1.80 9.65 9.24
N ALA A 368 -0.53 9.84 9.62
CA ALA A 368 -0.05 11.13 10.14
C ALA A 368 -0.18 12.25 9.10
N GLY A 369 0.21 11.99 7.84
CA GLY A 369 0.06 12.95 6.74
C GLY A 369 -1.39 13.36 6.51
N SER A 370 -2.31 12.38 6.44
CA SER A 370 -3.74 12.65 6.29
C SER A 370 -4.33 13.41 7.50
N ALA A 371 -3.95 13.04 8.73
CA ALA A 371 -4.39 13.74 9.94
C ALA A 371 -3.90 15.18 9.98
N LEU A 372 -2.64 15.42 9.64
CA LEU A 372 -2.09 16.78 9.57
C LEU A 372 -2.77 17.60 8.48
N THR A 373 -3.14 16.98 7.35
CA THR A 373 -3.89 17.65 6.28
C THR A 373 -5.21 18.19 6.78
N SER A 374 -5.94 17.44 7.60
CA SER A 374 -7.24 17.87 8.14
C SER A 374 -7.13 19.15 8.98
N VAL A 375 -6.05 19.29 9.73
CA VAL A 375 -5.78 20.50 10.56
C VAL A 375 -5.32 21.67 9.69
N VAL A 376 -4.37 21.41 8.78
CA VAL A 376 -3.74 22.47 7.96
C VAL A 376 -4.71 23.00 6.90
N TRP A 377 -5.59 22.16 6.37
CA TRP A 377 -6.61 22.60 5.41
C TRP A 377 -7.57 23.64 6.00
N SER A 378 -8.01 23.44 7.24
CA SER A 378 -8.96 24.35 7.90
C SER A 378 -8.38 25.75 8.18
N SER A 379 -7.05 25.84 8.38
CA SER A 379 -6.37 27.10 8.73
C SER A 379 -5.66 27.78 7.56
N GLY A 380 -5.14 27.00 6.59
CA GLY A 380 -4.27 27.53 5.53
C GLY A 380 -4.66 27.08 4.13
N GLY A 381 -5.77 26.32 3.95
CA GLY A 381 -6.23 25.83 2.67
C GLY A 381 -5.13 25.11 1.88
N TRP A 382 -5.17 25.22 0.55
CA TRP A 382 -4.19 24.60 -0.34
C TRP A 382 -2.75 25.05 -0.12
N ARG A 383 -2.56 26.35 0.21
CA ARG A 383 -1.22 26.89 0.50
C ARG A 383 -0.60 26.21 1.72
N GLY A 384 -1.37 26.04 2.80
CA GLY A 384 -0.91 25.33 3.98
C GLY A 384 -0.54 23.88 3.68
N VAL A 385 -1.35 23.20 2.87
CA VAL A 385 -1.09 21.83 2.41
C VAL A 385 0.24 21.74 1.66
N CYS A 386 0.52 22.67 0.74
CA CYS A 386 1.77 22.71 -0.01
C CYS A 386 2.98 22.94 0.91
N VAL A 387 2.86 23.81 1.92
CA VAL A 387 3.92 24.04 2.93
C VAL A 387 4.17 22.77 3.74
N LEU A 388 3.13 22.10 4.21
CA LEU A 388 3.24 20.84 4.95
C LEU A 388 3.92 19.77 4.09
N GLY A 389 3.47 19.60 2.85
CA GLY A 389 4.04 18.61 1.94
C GLY A 389 5.50 18.89 1.59
N ALA A 390 5.85 20.15 1.34
CA ALA A 390 7.24 20.57 1.11
C ALA A 390 8.14 20.32 2.35
N ALA A 391 7.62 20.55 3.56
CA ALA A 391 8.34 20.29 4.81
C ALA A 391 8.59 18.78 5.00
N LEU A 392 7.61 17.91 4.72
CA LEU A 392 7.77 16.46 4.76
C LEU A 392 8.77 15.96 3.70
N ALA A 393 8.73 16.53 2.50
CA ALA A 393 9.67 16.21 1.44
C ALA A 393 11.10 16.68 1.79
N ALA A 394 11.26 17.85 2.38
CA ALA A 394 12.55 18.33 2.88
C ALA A 394 13.09 17.41 3.99
N ALA A 395 12.23 16.98 4.92
CA ALA A 395 12.60 15.98 5.94
C ALA A 395 13.03 14.65 5.30
N THR A 396 12.37 14.22 4.21
CA THR A 396 12.78 13.03 3.44
C THR A 396 14.18 13.18 2.87
N VAL A 397 14.50 14.35 2.28
CA VAL A 397 15.85 14.67 1.76
C VAL A 397 16.90 14.64 2.89
N LEU A 398 16.58 15.25 4.04
CA LEU A 398 17.48 15.29 5.20
C LEU A 398 17.78 13.87 5.75
N VAL A 399 16.75 13.02 5.90
CA VAL A 399 16.94 11.63 6.36
C VAL A 399 17.74 10.82 5.35
N TRP A 400 17.49 11.00 4.04
CA TRP A 400 18.29 10.37 3.00
C TRP A 400 19.76 10.83 3.04
N ALA A 401 20.03 12.13 3.18
CA ALA A 401 21.38 12.67 3.26
C ALA A 401 22.12 12.15 4.51
N ALA A 402 21.44 12.09 5.65
CA ALA A 402 21.99 11.52 6.88
C ALA A 402 22.34 10.02 6.73
N ASP A 403 21.49 9.23 6.02
CA ASP A 403 21.79 7.83 5.72
C ASP A 403 23.03 7.71 4.81
N LEU A 404 23.14 8.57 3.80
CA LEU A 404 24.29 8.59 2.89
C LEU A 404 25.61 8.93 3.64
N LEU A 405 25.59 9.94 4.49
CA LEU A 405 26.74 10.35 5.30
C LEU A 405 27.17 9.26 6.29
N SER A 406 26.21 8.60 6.94
CA SER A 406 26.51 7.53 7.88
C SER A 406 27.21 6.33 7.22
N ARG A 407 26.91 6.05 5.95
CA ARG A 407 27.53 4.98 5.16
C ARG A 407 28.96 5.32 4.75
N ARG A 408 29.23 6.59 4.44
CA ARG A 408 30.60 7.04 4.10
C ARG A 408 31.55 7.00 5.30
N ARG A 409 31.00 7.11 6.52
CA ARG A 409 31.77 7.07 7.78
C ARG A 409 32.01 5.64 8.30
N ALA A 410 31.24 4.65 7.84
CA ALA A 410 31.50 3.25 8.19
C ALA A 410 32.85 2.84 7.57
N PRO A 411 33.83 2.34 8.35
CA PRO A 411 35.10 1.88 7.81
C PRO A 411 34.79 0.81 6.74
N ARG A 412 35.41 0.96 5.56
CA ARG A 412 35.50 -0.16 4.62
C ARG A 412 36.36 -1.19 5.32
N LEU A 413 35.77 -2.20 5.93
CA LEU A 413 36.48 -3.39 6.34
C LEU A 413 37.10 -3.92 5.04
N SER A 414 38.41 -3.63 4.88
CA SER A 414 39.25 -4.13 3.81
C SER A 414 39.12 -5.65 3.83
N GLY A 415 38.61 -6.21 2.74
CA GLY A 415 38.61 -7.65 2.54
C GLY A 415 40.03 -8.17 2.65
N SER A 416 40.22 -9.12 3.53
CA SER A 416 41.27 -10.09 3.51
C SER A 416 40.68 -11.42 3.09
#